data_01ab850c0bb2ed8db4b6c9cc7108a8a4
#
_entry.id   01ab850c0bb2ed8db4b6c9cc7108a8a4
#
_cell.length_a   1.000
_cell.length_b   1.000
_cell.length_c   1.000
_cell.angle_alpha   90.00
_cell.angle_beta   90.00
_cell.angle_gamma   90.00
#
_symmetry.space_group_name_H-M   'P 1'
#
loop_
_entity.id
_entity.type
_entity.pdbx_description
1 polymer ?
#
loop_
_entity_poly.entity_id
_entity_poly.type
_entity_poly.pdbx_seq_one_letter_code
_entity_poly.pdbx_strand_id
1 'polypeptide(L)'
;LVSATTKTCPAAAFENAERKIYGIQFHTEVHHTLEGEKILRNFLYGVCKAKGDWTMANFVDEQVAALKDKLAGKKVLCAMSGGVDSAVAATLIHKAVGNQLVCVFVDHGLLRKYEADEVMEVFKGKLGMNLIKADAGEVFLGKLAGVSDPEKKRKIIGAEFIRTFEKEAKKIGAVDYLVQGTIYPDVIESGKGK
;
A
#
# COMPACT_ATOMS: atom_id res chain seq x y z
N LEU A 1 13.87 23.49 -26.73
CA LEU A 1 13.27 22.91 -27.92
C LEU A 1 11.91 22.33 -27.59
N VAL A 2 10.88 22.61 -28.39
CA VAL A 2 9.61 21.87 -28.32
C VAL A 2 9.79 20.60 -29.14
N SER A 3 9.59 19.44 -28.47
CA SER A 3 9.80 18.10 -29.07
C SER A 3 8.50 17.40 -29.49
N ALA A 4 7.34 17.88 -29.03
CA ALA A 4 6.03 17.42 -29.48
C ALA A 4 4.97 18.51 -29.40
N THR A 5 4.01 18.45 -30.34
CA THR A 5 2.87 19.38 -30.40
C THR A 5 1.58 18.61 -30.67
N THR A 6 0.43 19.19 -30.33
CA THR A 6 -0.89 18.74 -30.75
C THR A 6 -1.66 19.90 -31.35
N LYS A 7 -2.85 19.64 -31.92
CA LYS A 7 -3.72 20.70 -32.47
C LYS A 7 -4.10 21.75 -31.42
N THR A 8 -4.16 21.38 -30.16
CA THR A 8 -4.62 22.23 -29.04
C THR A 8 -3.52 22.54 -28.01
N CYS A 9 -2.36 21.91 -28.11
CA CYS A 9 -1.21 22.15 -27.25
C CYS A 9 0.06 22.38 -28.03
N PRO A 10 0.55 23.64 -28.14
CA PRO A 10 1.72 23.98 -28.93
C PRO A 10 3.05 23.48 -28.31
N ALA A 11 3.05 23.05 -27.06
CA ALA A 11 4.19 22.50 -26.34
C ALA A 11 3.78 21.28 -25.52
N ALA A 12 3.35 20.20 -26.21
CA ALA A 12 2.97 18.95 -25.56
C ALA A 12 4.16 18.21 -24.95
N ALA A 13 5.37 18.39 -25.49
CA ALA A 13 6.63 18.00 -24.89
C ALA A 13 7.73 19.00 -25.24
N PHE A 14 8.72 19.14 -24.35
CA PHE A 14 9.85 20.01 -24.55
C PHE A 14 11.11 19.44 -23.93
N GLU A 15 12.26 19.89 -24.40
CA GLU A 15 13.56 19.52 -23.87
C GLU A 15 14.56 20.67 -23.87
N ASN A 16 15.47 20.65 -22.92
CA ASN A 16 16.72 21.38 -22.90
C ASN A 16 17.84 20.41 -22.53
N ALA A 17 18.50 19.85 -23.52
CA ALA A 17 19.52 18.81 -23.33
C ALA A 17 20.73 19.31 -22.53
N GLU A 18 21.15 20.57 -22.71
CA GLU A 18 22.26 21.18 -21.97
C GLU A 18 21.97 21.25 -20.46
N ARG A 19 20.75 21.64 -20.12
CA ARG A 19 20.29 21.75 -18.73
C ARG A 19 19.70 20.44 -18.17
N LYS A 20 19.62 19.40 -18.99
CA LYS A 20 18.99 18.10 -18.66
C LYS A 20 17.55 18.25 -18.16
N ILE A 21 16.78 19.15 -18.76
CA ILE A 21 15.38 19.39 -18.43
C ILE A 21 14.51 18.82 -19.54
N TYR A 22 13.58 17.95 -19.18
CA TYR A 22 12.64 17.32 -20.09
C TYR A 22 11.25 17.41 -19.48
N GLY A 23 10.24 17.74 -20.28
CA GLY A 23 8.88 17.89 -19.82
C GLY A 23 7.85 17.38 -20.82
N ILE A 24 6.78 16.83 -20.32
CA ILE A 24 5.63 16.35 -21.07
C ILE A 24 4.33 16.83 -20.41
N GLN A 25 3.28 17.06 -21.21
CA GLN A 25 1.96 17.49 -20.75
C GLN A 25 0.92 16.34 -20.77
N PHE A 26 1.36 15.12 -21.01
CA PHE A 26 0.51 13.95 -21.13
C PHE A 26 1.09 12.78 -20.34
N HIS A 27 0.24 11.77 -20.08
CA HIS A 27 0.63 10.57 -19.35
C HIS A 27 1.22 9.53 -20.31
N THR A 28 2.44 9.09 -20.04
CA THR A 28 3.12 8.05 -20.83
C THR A 28 2.76 6.64 -20.40
N GLU A 29 2.26 6.48 -19.17
CA GLU A 29 1.94 5.19 -18.56
C GLU A 29 0.55 4.65 -18.93
N VAL A 30 -0.30 5.47 -19.57
CA VAL A 30 -1.67 5.06 -19.89
C VAL A 30 -1.78 4.38 -21.26
N HIS A 31 -2.75 3.48 -21.42
CA HIS A 31 -2.99 2.75 -22.67
C HIS A 31 -3.24 3.64 -23.91
N HIS A 32 -3.71 4.86 -23.71
CA HIS A 32 -4.01 5.80 -24.80
C HIS A 32 -2.75 6.43 -25.42
N THR A 33 -1.62 6.36 -24.73
CA THR A 33 -0.32 6.78 -25.25
C THR A 33 0.39 5.57 -25.85
N LEU A 34 0.16 5.31 -27.13
CA LEU A 34 0.60 4.09 -27.82
C LEU A 34 2.12 3.85 -27.74
N GLU A 35 2.93 4.90 -27.79
CA GLU A 35 4.40 4.85 -27.72
C GLU A 35 4.93 5.21 -26.31
N GLY A 36 4.08 5.16 -25.29
CA GLY A 36 4.41 5.60 -23.93
C GLY A 36 5.61 4.86 -23.33
N GLU A 37 5.66 3.54 -23.49
CA GLU A 37 6.79 2.72 -23.03
C GLU A 37 8.10 3.15 -23.70
N LYS A 38 8.07 3.42 -25.01
CA LYS A 38 9.25 3.86 -25.76
C LYS A 38 9.75 5.22 -25.28
N ILE A 39 8.84 6.14 -24.98
CA ILE A 39 9.18 7.46 -24.42
C ILE A 39 9.87 7.28 -23.06
N LEU A 40 9.31 6.47 -22.17
CA LEU A 40 9.90 6.16 -20.88
C LEU A 40 11.27 5.50 -21.00
N ARG A 41 11.42 4.50 -21.87
CA ARG A 41 12.70 3.83 -22.12
C ARG A 41 13.77 4.79 -22.64
N ASN A 42 13.42 5.65 -23.59
CA ASN A 42 14.34 6.65 -24.14
C ASN A 42 14.81 7.61 -23.05
N PHE A 43 13.91 8.05 -22.17
CA PHE A 43 14.28 8.93 -21.06
C PHE A 43 15.17 8.20 -20.05
N LEU A 44 14.75 7.03 -19.57
CA LEU A 44 15.47 6.30 -18.53
C LEU A 44 16.85 5.83 -19.01
N TYR A 45 16.93 5.19 -20.16
CA TYR A 45 18.18 4.64 -20.66
C TYR A 45 18.98 5.62 -21.51
N GLY A 46 18.31 6.45 -22.31
CA GLY A 46 18.94 7.42 -23.18
C GLY A 46 19.43 8.66 -22.43
N VAL A 47 18.61 9.26 -21.60
CA VAL A 47 18.91 10.50 -20.86
C VAL A 47 19.52 10.21 -19.48
N CYS A 48 18.81 9.44 -18.65
CA CYS A 48 19.24 9.16 -17.28
C CYS A 48 20.38 8.15 -17.19
N LYS A 49 20.66 7.39 -18.27
CA LYS A 49 21.68 6.35 -18.32
C LYS A 49 21.46 5.27 -17.25
N ALA A 50 20.20 4.98 -16.91
CA ALA A 50 19.85 3.92 -15.96
C ALA A 50 20.37 2.57 -16.46
N LYS A 51 20.91 1.76 -15.56
CA LYS A 51 21.49 0.44 -15.90
C LYS A 51 20.45 -0.65 -16.09
N GLY A 52 19.24 -0.46 -15.53
CA GLY A 52 18.17 -1.46 -15.58
C GLY A 52 18.44 -2.67 -14.67
N ASP A 53 19.29 -2.51 -13.67
CA ASP A 53 19.69 -3.53 -12.70
C ASP A 53 18.72 -3.66 -11.53
N TRP A 54 17.79 -2.72 -11.37
CA TRP A 54 16.73 -2.83 -10.38
C TRP A 54 15.64 -3.79 -10.87
N THR A 55 15.34 -4.82 -10.07
CA THR A 55 14.23 -5.75 -10.32
C THR A 55 13.38 -5.88 -9.06
N MET A 56 12.09 -6.18 -9.23
CA MET A 56 11.17 -6.37 -8.10
C MET A 56 11.59 -7.57 -7.23
N ALA A 57 12.14 -8.63 -7.83
CA ALA A 57 12.63 -9.79 -7.09
C ALA A 57 13.79 -9.41 -6.16
N ASN A 58 14.80 -8.72 -6.68
CA ASN A 58 15.93 -8.25 -5.88
C ASN A 58 15.48 -7.31 -4.76
N PHE A 59 14.54 -6.40 -5.08
CA PHE A 59 13.95 -5.49 -4.09
C PHE A 59 13.27 -6.25 -2.94
N VAL A 60 12.48 -7.28 -3.24
CA VAL A 60 11.82 -8.10 -2.20
C VAL A 60 12.84 -8.77 -1.30
N ASP A 61 13.88 -9.37 -1.87
CA ASP A 61 14.91 -10.07 -1.10
C ASP A 61 15.72 -9.11 -0.22
N GLU A 62 16.10 -7.95 -0.74
CA GLU A 62 16.77 -6.89 0.01
C GLU A 62 15.90 -6.36 1.17
N GLN A 63 14.61 -6.12 0.92
CA GLN A 63 13.68 -5.67 1.97
C GLN A 63 13.48 -6.74 3.05
N VAL A 64 13.33 -8.00 2.67
CA VAL A 64 13.21 -9.11 3.62
C VAL A 64 14.46 -9.23 4.49
N ALA A 65 15.65 -9.13 3.91
CA ALA A 65 16.90 -9.16 4.65
C ALA A 65 17.00 -7.99 5.65
N ALA A 66 16.76 -6.77 5.20
CA ALA A 66 16.79 -5.57 6.04
C ALA A 66 15.75 -5.63 7.19
N LEU A 67 14.54 -6.14 6.90
CA LEU A 67 13.50 -6.32 7.92
C LEU A 67 13.88 -7.41 8.93
N LYS A 68 14.50 -8.49 8.49
CA LYS A 68 14.98 -9.56 9.37
C LYS A 68 15.98 -9.04 10.39
N ASP A 69 16.96 -8.26 9.95
CA ASP A 69 17.97 -7.66 10.83
C ASP A 69 17.34 -6.67 11.82
N LYS A 70 16.48 -5.79 11.32
CA LYS A 70 15.82 -4.75 12.12
C LYS A 70 14.87 -5.31 13.18
N LEU A 71 14.16 -6.40 12.85
CA LEU A 71 13.07 -6.95 13.65
C LEU A 71 13.47 -8.22 14.41
N ALA A 72 14.74 -8.63 14.38
CA ALA A 72 15.21 -9.82 15.06
C ALA A 72 14.85 -9.82 16.55
N GLY A 73 14.15 -10.87 17.02
CA GLY A 73 13.71 -11.02 18.40
C GLY A 73 12.61 -10.05 18.85
N LYS A 74 12.03 -9.25 17.93
CA LYS A 74 11.01 -8.26 18.22
C LYS A 74 9.61 -8.81 17.91
N LYS A 75 8.64 -8.46 18.75
CA LYS A 75 7.23 -8.77 18.52
C LYS A 75 6.60 -7.68 17.66
N VAL A 76 6.06 -8.08 16.53
CA VAL A 76 5.51 -7.18 15.52
C VAL A 76 4.01 -7.38 15.41
N LEU A 77 3.25 -6.29 15.41
CA LEU A 77 1.80 -6.29 15.24
C LEU A 77 1.45 -5.64 13.90
N CYS A 78 0.59 -6.26 13.12
CA CYS A 78 0.11 -5.74 11.83
C CYS A 78 -1.41 -5.62 11.82
N ALA A 79 -1.92 -4.43 11.48
CA ALA A 79 -3.32 -4.23 11.17
C ALA A 79 -3.58 -4.63 9.71
N MET A 80 -4.38 -5.68 9.50
CA MET A 80 -4.80 -6.12 8.16
C MET A 80 -6.22 -5.65 7.86
N SER A 81 -6.37 -4.90 6.78
CA SER A 81 -7.67 -4.43 6.29
C SER A 81 -8.33 -5.37 5.27
N GLY A 82 -7.62 -6.42 4.82
CA GLY A 82 -8.01 -7.25 3.67
C GLY A 82 -7.59 -6.67 2.32
N GLY A 83 -7.13 -5.40 2.27
CA GLY A 83 -6.63 -4.77 1.05
C GLY A 83 -5.22 -5.20 0.68
N VAL A 84 -4.83 -4.95 -0.58
CA VAL A 84 -3.54 -5.36 -1.17
C VAL A 84 -2.35 -4.82 -0.37
N ASP A 85 -2.38 -3.55 0.03
CA ASP A 85 -1.25 -2.88 0.68
C ASP A 85 -0.90 -3.52 2.03
N SER A 86 -1.92 -3.73 2.87
CA SER A 86 -1.74 -4.41 4.16
C SER A 86 -1.32 -5.88 3.99
N ALA A 87 -1.82 -6.55 2.96
CA ALA A 87 -1.47 -7.92 2.61
C ALA A 87 -0.01 -8.06 2.18
N VAL A 88 0.48 -7.16 1.32
CA VAL A 88 1.88 -7.12 0.88
C VAL A 88 2.80 -6.83 2.06
N ALA A 89 2.50 -5.81 2.88
CA ALA A 89 3.29 -5.46 4.05
C ALA A 89 3.38 -6.64 5.04
N ALA A 90 2.24 -7.27 5.38
CA ALA A 90 2.20 -8.42 6.26
C ALA A 90 3.00 -9.61 5.70
N THR A 91 2.90 -9.87 4.40
CA THR A 91 3.61 -10.97 3.75
C THR A 91 5.13 -10.77 3.75
N LEU A 92 5.61 -9.56 3.47
CA LEU A 92 7.04 -9.24 3.52
C LEU A 92 7.60 -9.42 4.93
N ILE A 93 6.89 -8.93 5.94
CA ILE A 93 7.33 -9.05 7.33
C ILE A 93 7.25 -10.51 7.80
N HIS A 94 6.20 -11.24 7.42
CA HIS A 94 6.10 -12.67 7.73
C HIS A 94 7.27 -13.46 7.12
N LYS A 95 7.66 -13.16 5.89
CA LYS A 95 8.86 -13.76 5.28
C LYS A 95 10.15 -13.44 6.05
N ALA A 96 10.24 -12.25 6.63
CA ALA A 96 11.43 -11.84 7.37
C ALA A 96 11.50 -12.43 8.79
N VAL A 97 10.39 -12.43 9.54
CA VAL A 97 10.39 -12.73 10.98
C VAL A 97 9.43 -13.84 11.41
N GLY A 98 8.68 -14.42 10.49
CA GLY A 98 7.79 -15.55 10.75
C GLY A 98 6.79 -15.29 11.88
N ASN A 99 6.78 -16.16 12.87
CA ASN A 99 5.82 -16.13 13.99
C ASN A 99 5.99 -14.96 14.98
N GLN A 100 7.03 -14.14 14.84
CA GLN A 100 7.15 -12.88 15.61
C GLN A 100 6.10 -11.84 15.15
N LEU A 101 5.54 -12.01 13.94
CA LEU A 101 4.45 -11.21 13.42
C LEU A 101 3.11 -11.77 13.91
N VAL A 102 2.29 -10.91 14.51
CA VAL A 102 0.88 -11.15 14.81
C VAL A 102 0.05 -10.20 13.96
N CYS A 103 -0.87 -10.72 13.16
CA CYS A 103 -1.78 -9.94 12.36
C CYS A 103 -3.17 -9.91 13.01
N VAL A 104 -3.82 -8.74 12.99
CA VAL A 104 -5.22 -8.57 13.39
C VAL A 104 -6.01 -8.12 12.18
N PHE A 105 -6.98 -8.91 11.78
CA PHE A 105 -7.94 -8.63 10.73
C PHE A 105 -9.29 -8.30 11.34
N VAL A 106 -9.82 -7.12 11.08
CA VAL A 106 -11.11 -6.67 11.61
C VAL A 106 -12.20 -6.93 10.58
N ASP A 107 -13.08 -7.86 10.89
CA ASP A 107 -14.32 -8.08 10.15
C ASP A 107 -15.39 -7.10 10.65
N HIS A 108 -15.55 -6.01 9.93
CA HIS A 108 -16.47 -4.91 10.28
C HIS A 108 -17.88 -5.07 9.68
N GLY A 109 -18.18 -6.21 9.06
CA GLY A 109 -19.50 -6.47 8.47
C GLY A 109 -19.81 -5.70 7.17
N LEU A 110 -18.86 -4.94 6.63
CA LEU A 110 -18.97 -4.17 5.38
C LEU A 110 -18.06 -4.75 4.28
N LEU A 111 -17.50 -5.91 4.51
CA LEU A 111 -16.69 -6.64 3.54
C LEU A 111 -17.55 -7.20 2.40
N ARG A 112 -16.89 -7.54 1.29
CA ARG A 112 -17.53 -8.29 0.23
C ARG A 112 -17.92 -9.68 0.73
N LYS A 113 -18.89 -10.27 0.04
CA LYS A 113 -19.34 -11.64 0.35
C LYS A 113 -18.14 -12.59 0.30
N TYR A 114 -17.94 -13.36 1.35
CA TYR A 114 -16.84 -14.34 1.55
C TYR A 114 -15.44 -13.75 1.66
N GLU A 115 -15.23 -12.43 1.61
CA GLU A 115 -13.91 -11.81 1.68
C GLU A 115 -13.19 -12.14 3.01
N ALA A 116 -13.90 -12.14 4.12
CA ALA A 116 -13.32 -12.52 5.41
C ALA A 116 -12.84 -13.97 5.44
N ASP A 117 -13.58 -14.88 4.83
CA ASP A 117 -13.23 -16.30 4.77
C ASP A 117 -12.01 -16.51 3.86
N GLU A 118 -11.97 -15.82 2.70
CA GLU A 118 -10.84 -15.83 1.79
C GLU A 118 -9.55 -15.32 2.45
N VAL A 119 -9.63 -14.21 3.19
CA VAL A 119 -8.49 -13.68 3.95
C VAL A 119 -7.98 -14.70 4.97
N MET A 120 -8.88 -15.33 5.73
CA MET A 120 -8.50 -16.35 6.71
C MET A 120 -7.90 -17.58 6.04
N GLU A 121 -8.49 -18.07 4.95
CA GLU A 121 -7.97 -19.22 4.22
C GLU A 121 -6.57 -18.96 3.67
N VAL A 122 -6.35 -17.81 3.03
CA VAL A 122 -5.06 -17.49 2.40
C VAL A 122 -4.00 -17.22 3.46
N PHE A 123 -4.22 -16.28 4.35
CA PHE A 123 -3.15 -15.81 5.23
C PHE A 123 -2.92 -16.74 6.43
N LYS A 124 -3.96 -17.23 7.05
CA LYS A 124 -3.82 -18.19 8.16
C LYS A 124 -3.65 -19.62 7.65
N GLY A 125 -4.46 -20.03 6.67
CA GLY A 125 -4.44 -21.40 6.16
C GLY A 125 -3.23 -21.70 5.29
N LYS A 126 -3.08 -21.01 4.14
CA LYS A 126 -2.03 -21.32 3.15
C LYS A 126 -0.66 -20.76 3.52
N LEU A 127 -0.60 -19.53 4.07
CA LEU A 127 0.65 -18.86 4.43
C LEU A 127 1.10 -19.12 5.87
N GLY A 128 0.26 -19.73 6.70
CA GLY A 128 0.61 -20.08 8.08
C GLY A 128 0.85 -18.87 9.01
N MET A 129 0.30 -17.70 8.66
CA MET A 129 0.48 -16.49 9.47
C MET A 129 -0.29 -16.58 10.79
N ASN A 130 0.26 -15.99 11.85
CA ASN A 130 -0.46 -15.80 13.10
C ASN A 130 -1.50 -14.69 12.94
N LEU A 131 -2.69 -15.05 12.43
CA LEU A 131 -3.78 -14.14 12.07
C LEU A 131 -4.95 -14.33 13.04
N ILE A 132 -5.34 -13.23 13.69
CA ILE A 132 -6.50 -13.12 14.60
C ILE A 132 -7.60 -12.39 13.83
N LYS A 133 -8.76 -13.02 13.69
CA LYS A 133 -9.97 -12.37 13.17
C LYS A 133 -10.73 -11.75 14.34
N ALA A 134 -10.95 -10.45 14.30
CA ALA A 134 -11.81 -9.71 15.22
C ALA A 134 -13.18 -9.52 14.55
N ASP A 135 -14.18 -10.22 15.03
CA ASP A 135 -15.57 -10.07 14.57
C ASP A 135 -16.20 -8.86 15.26
N ALA A 136 -16.44 -7.80 14.50
CA ALA A 136 -16.94 -6.53 14.99
C ALA A 136 -18.17 -6.02 14.19
N GLY A 137 -18.73 -6.85 13.31
CA GLY A 137 -19.80 -6.45 12.39
C GLY A 137 -20.99 -5.80 13.10
N GLU A 138 -21.47 -6.37 14.20
CA GLU A 138 -22.60 -5.80 14.94
C GLU A 138 -22.31 -4.40 15.49
N VAL A 139 -21.09 -4.17 15.97
CA VAL A 139 -20.67 -2.86 16.52
C VAL A 139 -20.64 -1.80 15.43
N PHE A 140 -20.04 -2.12 14.29
CA PHE A 140 -19.96 -1.18 13.17
C PHE A 140 -21.32 -0.88 12.57
N LEU A 141 -22.12 -1.90 12.29
CA LEU A 141 -23.46 -1.74 11.71
C LEU A 141 -24.39 -0.98 12.67
N GLY A 142 -24.34 -1.27 13.96
CA GLY A 142 -25.12 -0.54 14.96
C GLY A 142 -24.78 0.95 15.01
N LYS A 143 -23.50 1.32 14.89
CA LYS A 143 -23.09 2.74 14.89
C LYS A 143 -23.36 3.46 13.58
N LEU A 144 -23.49 2.74 12.49
CA LEU A 144 -23.84 3.27 11.18
C LEU A 144 -25.35 3.39 10.95
N ALA A 145 -26.15 2.80 11.83
CA ALA A 145 -27.62 2.85 11.71
C ALA A 145 -28.12 4.30 11.66
N GLY A 146 -28.91 4.63 10.64
CA GLY A 146 -29.45 5.99 10.43
C GLY A 146 -28.46 7.04 9.94
N VAL A 147 -27.19 6.71 9.73
CA VAL A 147 -26.19 7.63 9.19
C VAL A 147 -26.20 7.56 7.67
N SER A 148 -26.63 8.63 7.00
CA SER A 148 -26.66 8.73 5.53
C SER A 148 -25.44 9.46 4.96
N ASP A 149 -24.90 10.44 5.70
CA ASP A 149 -23.77 11.26 5.26
C ASP A 149 -22.47 10.43 5.09
N PRO A 150 -21.85 10.45 3.90
CA PRO A 150 -20.66 9.63 3.61
C PRO A 150 -19.46 9.97 4.48
N GLU A 151 -19.24 11.25 4.78
CA GLU A 151 -18.09 11.69 5.57
C GLU A 151 -18.24 11.27 7.03
N LYS A 152 -19.45 11.36 7.58
CA LYS A 152 -19.74 10.82 8.93
C LYS A 152 -19.54 9.32 8.99
N LYS A 153 -20.00 8.57 7.96
CA LYS A 153 -19.74 7.12 7.87
C LYS A 153 -18.25 6.81 7.92
N ARG A 154 -17.44 7.50 7.11
CA ARG A 154 -15.99 7.31 7.06
C ARG A 154 -15.34 7.54 8.44
N LYS A 155 -15.71 8.61 9.13
CA LYS A 155 -15.20 8.93 10.47
C LYS A 155 -15.59 7.90 11.52
N ILE A 156 -16.83 7.40 11.47
CA ILE A 156 -17.30 6.34 12.37
C ILE A 156 -16.52 5.06 12.12
N ILE A 157 -16.42 4.62 10.86
CA ILE A 157 -15.70 3.40 10.48
C ILE A 157 -14.24 3.49 10.94
N GLY A 158 -13.54 4.58 10.64
CA GLY A 158 -12.16 4.75 11.04
C GLY A 158 -11.94 4.71 12.55
N ALA A 159 -12.80 5.41 13.31
CA ALA A 159 -12.71 5.43 14.76
C ALA A 159 -12.97 4.05 15.38
N GLU A 160 -13.98 3.31 14.89
CA GLU A 160 -14.28 1.97 15.41
C GLU A 160 -13.24 0.94 15.00
N PHE A 161 -12.65 1.10 13.81
CA PHE A 161 -11.55 0.23 13.39
C PHE A 161 -10.37 0.34 14.37
N ILE A 162 -9.96 1.57 14.70
CA ILE A 162 -8.88 1.82 15.66
C ILE A 162 -9.23 1.22 17.04
N ARG A 163 -10.44 1.47 17.57
CA ARG A 163 -10.86 0.93 18.87
C ARG A 163 -10.87 -0.58 18.91
N THR A 164 -11.38 -1.22 17.86
CA THR A 164 -11.41 -2.68 17.75
C THR A 164 -10.00 -3.24 17.69
N PHE A 165 -9.14 -2.63 16.88
CA PHE A 165 -7.74 -3.01 16.77
C PHE A 165 -7.00 -2.87 18.11
N GLU A 166 -7.14 -1.74 18.80
CA GLU A 166 -6.54 -1.53 20.13
C GLU A 166 -7.01 -2.54 21.17
N LYS A 167 -8.30 -2.91 21.13
CA LYS A 167 -8.85 -3.95 22.00
C LYS A 167 -8.18 -5.30 21.80
N GLU A 168 -7.98 -5.69 20.55
CA GLU A 168 -7.28 -6.94 20.21
C GLU A 168 -5.77 -6.84 20.52
N ALA A 169 -5.14 -5.70 20.22
CA ALA A 169 -3.75 -5.45 20.57
C ALA A 169 -3.45 -5.59 22.06
N LYS A 170 -4.35 -5.11 22.92
CA LYS A 170 -4.23 -5.27 24.39
C LYS A 170 -4.24 -6.74 24.83
N LYS A 171 -4.99 -7.61 24.17
CA LYS A 171 -5.00 -9.06 24.45
C LYS A 171 -3.69 -9.74 24.05
N ILE A 172 -3.04 -9.25 23.01
CA ILE A 172 -1.76 -9.75 22.49
C ILE A 172 -0.61 -9.39 23.47
N GLY A 173 -0.76 -8.32 24.23
CA GLY A 173 0.24 -7.80 25.16
C GLY A 173 1.26 -6.87 24.52
N ALA A 174 2.42 -6.71 25.15
CA ALA A 174 3.44 -5.79 24.67
C ALA A 174 3.94 -6.16 23.27
N VAL A 175 4.04 -5.18 22.40
CA VAL A 175 4.60 -5.28 21.05
C VAL A 175 5.66 -4.21 20.85
N ASP A 176 6.71 -4.53 20.09
CA ASP A 176 7.81 -3.60 19.83
C ASP A 176 7.54 -2.70 18.62
N TYR A 177 6.81 -3.23 17.62
CA TYR A 177 6.54 -2.53 16.37
C TYR A 177 5.11 -2.73 15.89
N LEU A 178 4.54 -1.64 15.37
CA LEU A 178 3.28 -1.65 14.63
C LEU A 178 3.55 -1.48 13.13
N VAL A 179 2.96 -2.35 12.32
CA VAL A 179 2.97 -2.28 10.87
C VAL A 179 1.67 -1.69 10.38
N GLN A 180 1.78 -0.65 9.61
CA GLN A 180 0.65 -0.01 8.93
C GLN A 180 0.97 0.17 7.47
N GLY A 181 0.09 -0.30 6.58
CA GLY A 181 0.21 -0.10 5.14
C GLY A 181 -0.16 1.34 4.80
N THR A 182 0.79 2.06 4.17
CA THR A 182 0.57 3.39 3.59
C THR A 182 1.24 3.41 2.24
N ILE A 183 0.52 3.72 1.18
CA ILE A 183 1.09 3.84 -0.16
C ILE A 183 1.70 5.23 -0.35
N TYR A 184 2.69 5.32 -1.23
CA TYR A 184 3.41 6.57 -1.46
C TYR A 184 2.51 7.73 -1.95
N PRO A 185 1.51 7.52 -2.81
CA PRO A 185 0.53 8.55 -3.16
C PRO A 185 -0.18 9.16 -1.95
N ASP A 186 -0.57 8.35 -0.96
CA ASP A 186 -1.21 8.85 0.27
C ASP A 186 -0.29 9.78 1.07
N VAL A 187 1.02 9.50 1.05
CA VAL A 187 2.02 10.36 1.71
C VAL A 187 2.11 11.73 1.02
N ILE A 188 2.07 11.73 -0.33
CA ILE A 188 2.13 12.95 -1.13
C ILE A 188 0.84 13.77 -0.97
N GLU A 189 -0.32 13.11 -1.08
CA GLU A 189 -1.64 13.76 -1.04
C GLU A 189 -2.02 14.26 0.35
N SER A 190 -1.54 13.61 1.40
CA SER A 190 -1.78 14.07 2.78
C SER A 190 -1.11 15.41 3.12
N GLY A 191 -0.32 15.96 2.21
CA GLY A 191 -0.07 17.39 2.04
C GLY A 191 0.58 18.12 3.23
N LYS A 192 1.33 17.44 4.07
CA LYS A 192 2.23 18.07 5.04
C LYS A 192 3.69 17.76 4.70
N GLY A 193 4.03 17.98 3.44
CA GLY A 193 5.41 18.19 3.06
C GLY A 193 5.87 19.52 3.65
N LYS A 194 6.67 19.50 4.70
CA LYS A 194 7.56 20.60 5.00
C LYS A 194 8.77 20.50 4.08
#